data_039cda73c2cb055b4b4c3aae19da88c8
#
_entry.id   039cda73c2cb055b4b4c3aae19da88c8
#
_cell.length_a   1.000
_cell.length_b   1.000
_cell.length_c   1.000
_cell.angle_alpha   90.00
_cell.angle_beta   90.00
_cell.angle_gamma   90.00
#
_symmetry.space_group_name_H-M   'P 1'
#
loop_
_entity.id
_entity.type
_entity.pdbx_description
1 polymer ?
#
loop_
_entity_poly.entity_id
_entity_poly.type
_entity_poly.pdbx_seq_one_letter_code
_entity_poly.pdbx_strand_id
1 'polypeptide(L)'
;METLTYLRAETLAPERVVAAFNRSFEGYFVPMTHTVDSLRMLIEVNDVALAHSFVAVDEQGQPGGVVLLAIRGVRGWIAGMGLAPQWRGRGQAAPLMEAALTEARTLGLASVELEVLAQNTPARRLYTRLGFEAVRSLAVFTGPLTEGAVQGDELSAIEEVPVEQALADFTALHQAPPPWQRDRPSLARMASSLRASALMDGNDIRATLIHMPSGLGFSIMDFGSRAATPEARCDDALALIGALMAPTPGAPVRAINVAPGDPLGTALVALGCPTPHTQWEMLLPLP
;
A
#
# COMPACT_ATOMS: atom_id res chain seq x y z
N MET A 1 -26.19 0.62 -26.63
CA MET A 1 -25.45 1.03 -25.40
C MET A 1 -23.98 1.08 -25.80
N GLU A 2 -23.33 2.21 -25.57
CA GLU A 2 -21.88 2.31 -25.75
C GLU A 2 -21.18 1.27 -24.85
N THR A 3 -20.27 0.51 -25.41
CA THR A 3 -19.52 -0.53 -24.71
C THR A 3 -18.03 -0.19 -24.70
N LEU A 4 -17.32 -0.60 -23.65
CA LEU A 4 -15.89 -0.46 -23.58
C LEU A 4 -15.21 -1.73 -24.14
N THR A 5 -14.15 -1.52 -24.91
CA THR A 5 -13.21 -2.59 -25.33
C THR A 5 -12.06 -2.66 -24.36
N TYR A 6 -11.63 -3.86 -23.98
CA TYR A 6 -10.53 -4.07 -23.04
C TYR A 6 -9.26 -4.44 -23.80
N LEU A 7 -8.25 -3.58 -23.70
CA LEU A 7 -6.92 -3.79 -24.29
C LEU A 7 -5.96 -4.21 -23.20
N ARG A 8 -5.08 -5.16 -23.45
CA ARG A 8 -4.01 -5.50 -22.52
C ARG A 8 -3.08 -4.31 -22.33
N ALA A 9 -2.80 -3.96 -21.07
CA ALA A 9 -2.05 -2.75 -20.77
C ALA A 9 -0.62 -2.77 -21.35
N GLU A 10 0.01 -3.94 -21.48
CA GLU A 10 1.33 -4.10 -22.11
C GLU A 10 1.38 -3.73 -23.58
N THR A 11 0.24 -3.77 -24.30
CA THR A 11 0.18 -3.42 -25.73
C THR A 11 0.10 -1.92 -25.98
N LEU A 12 0.01 -1.13 -24.92
CA LEU A 12 -0.16 0.32 -24.98
C LEU A 12 1.14 1.04 -24.61
N ALA A 13 1.36 2.21 -25.21
CA ALA A 13 2.43 3.10 -24.77
C ALA A 13 2.20 3.51 -23.30
N PRO A 14 3.26 3.64 -22.49
CA PRO A 14 3.16 4.00 -21.07
C PRO A 14 2.30 5.24 -20.80
N GLU A 15 2.38 6.24 -21.67
CA GLU A 15 1.61 7.48 -21.58
C GLU A 15 0.11 7.23 -21.67
N ARG A 16 -0.32 6.24 -22.46
CA ARG A 16 -1.74 5.85 -22.57
C ARG A 16 -2.23 5.13 -21.31
N VAL A 17 -1.40 4.30 -20.70
CA VAL A 17 -1.73 3.64 -19.43
C VAL A 17 -1.85 4.67 -18.31
N VAL A 18 -0.91 5.62 -18.24
CA VAL A 18 -0.96 6.75 -17.30
C VAL A 18 -2.22 7.60 -17.50
N ALA A 19 -2.54 7.95 -18.75
CA ALA A 19 -3.73 8.73 -19.06
C ALA A 19 -5.01 7.98 -18.64
N ALA A 20 -5.07 6.67 -18.87
CA ALA A 20 -6.18 5.83 -18.45
C ALA A 20 -6.31 5.79 -16.92
N PHE A 21 -5.18 5.62 -16.22
CA PHE A 21 -5.15 5.63 -14.77
C PHE A 21 -5.65 6.96 -14.21
N ASN A 22 -5.03 8.07 -14.63
CA ASN A 22 -5.37 9.40 -14.12
C ASN A 22 -6.84 9.76 -14.38
N ARG A 23 -7.34 9.46 -15.59
CA ARG A 23 -8.76 9.71 -15.93
C ARG A 23 -9.70 8.82 -15.12
N SER A 24 -9.30 7.59 -14.79
CA SER A 24 -10.10 6.66 -13.98
C SER A 24 -10.22 7.09 -12.52
N PHE A 25 -9.26 7.86 -12.01
CA PHE A 25 -9.24 8.39 -10.65
C PHE A 25 -9.57 9.88 -10.57
N GLU A 26 -10.02 10.50 -11.65
CA GLU A 26 -10.50 11.89 -11.65
C GLU A 26 -11.67 12.05 -10.66
N GLY A 27 -11.55 13.03 -9.75
CA GLY A 27 -12.55 13.26 -8.69
C GLY A 27 -12.61 12.17 -7.63
N TYR A 28 -11.54 11.36 -7.48
CA TYR A 28 -11.46 10.38 -6.39
C TYR A 28 -11.29 11.06 -5.02
N PHE A 29 -11.57 10.36 -3.94
CA PHE A 29 -11.55 10.86 -2.56
C PHE A 29 -10.19 11.40 -2.11
N VAL A 30 -9.12 10.88 -2.68
CA VAL A 30 -7.75 11.33 -2.46
C VAL A 30 -7.07 11.55 -3.81
N PRO A 31 -6.16 12.53 -3.93
CA PRO A 31 -5.42 12.74 -5.18
C PRO A 31 -4.64 11.48 -5.57
N MET A 32 -4.91 10.96 -6.77
CA MET A 32 -4.22 9.80 -7.34
C MET A 32 -3.82 10.10 -8.78
N THR A 33 -2.83 10.97 -8.94
CA THR A 33 -2.31 11.35 -10.25
C THR A 33 -0.88 10.86 -10.39
N HIS A 34 -0.58 10.19 -11.48
CA HIS A 34 0.75 9.67 -11.80
C HIS A 34 1.35 10.36 -13.02
N THR A 35 2.66 10.51 -12.99
CA THR A 35 3.50 10.66 -14.19
C THR A 35 3.86 9.28 -14.73
N VAL A 36 4.46 9.21 -15.93
CA VAL A 36 4.96 7.94 -16.49
C VAL A 36 5.93 7.27 -15.51
N ASP A 37 6.84 8.04 -14.92
CA ASP A 37 7.86 7.48 -14.01
C ASP A 37 7.24 7.02 -12.67
N SER A 38 6.30 7.77 -12.10
CA SER A 38 5.68 7.34 -10.85
C SER A 38 4.75 6.13 -11.03
N LEU A 39 4.09 5.99 -12.19
CA LEU A 39 3.31 4.78 -12.49
C LEU A 39 4.23 3.59 -12.79
N ARG A 40 5.35 3.80 -13.49
CA ARG A 40 6.37 2.76 -13.68
C ARG A 40 6.89 2.25 -12.36
N MET A 41 7.22 3.15 -11.42
CA MET A 41 7.65 2.77 -10.06
C MET A 41 6.56 1.96 -9.34
N LEU A 42 5.28 2.37 -9.40
CA LEU A 42 4.18 1.60 -8.82
C LEU A 42 4.11 0.18 -9.41
N ILE A 43 4.26 0.06 -10.73
CA ILE A 43 4.23 -1.22 -11.46
C ILE A 43 5.40 -2.12 -11.02
N GLU A 44 6.62 -1.61 -11.04
CA GLU A 44 7.83 -2.37 -10.72
C GLU A 44 7.88 -2.78 -9.25
N VAL A 45 7.58 -1.84 -8.33
CA VAL A 45 7.63 -2.09 -6.89
C VAL A 45 6.58 -3.12 -6.45
N ASN A 46 5.42 -3.11 -7.07
CA ASN A 46 4.30 -3.94 -6.62
C ASN A 46 4.03 -5.16 -7.51
N ASP A 47 4.93 -5.51 -8.42
CA ASP A 47 4.77 -6.68 -9.31
C ASP A 47 3.51 -6.62 -10.19
N VAL A 48 3.13 -5.43 -10.67
CA VAL A 48 1.99 -5.29 -11.57
C VAL A 48 2.32 -5.93 -12.92
N ALA A 49 1.52 -6.92 -13.30
CA ALA A 49 1.65 -7.66 -14.54
C ALA A 49 0.84 -6.99 -15.64
N LEU A 50 1.46 -6.13 -16.45
CA LEU A 50 0.76 -5.41 -17.52
C LEU A 50 0.15 -6.34 -18.59
N ALA A 51 0.73 -7.53 -18.79
CA ALA A 51 0.19 -8.59 -19.65
C ALA A 51 -1.18 -9.12 -19.18
N HIS A 52 -1.48 -8.97 -17.88
CA HIS A 52 -2.71 -9.45 -17.24
C HIS A 52 -3.55 -8.29 -16.67
N SER A 53 -3.20 -7.06 -17.05
CA SER A 53 -3.89 -5.81 -16.68
C SER A 53 -4.58 -5.23 -17.91
N PHE A 54 -5.67 -4.47 -17.70
CA PHE A 54 -6.47 -3.96 -18.80
C PHE A 54 -6.70 -2.46 -18.72
N VAL A 55 -6.66 -1.83 -19.90
CA VAL A 55 -7.19 -0.48 -20.13
C VAL A 55 -8.47 -0.63 -20.95
N ALA A 56 -9.57 -0.11 -20.43
CA ALA A 56 -10.83 -0.01 -21.16
C ALA A 56 -10.83 1.25 -22.03
N VAL A 57 -11.23 1.11 -23.29
CA VAL A 57 -11.34 2.23 -24.24
C VAL A 57 -12.73 2.25 -24.89
N ASP A 58 -13.19 3.45 -25.24
CA ASP A 58 -14.41 3.63 -26.00
C ASP A 58 -14.21 3.38 -27.52
N GLU A 59 -15.26 3.54 -28.30
CA GLU A 59 -15.24 3.36 -29.77
C GLU A 59 -14.28 4.32 -30.49
N GLN A 60 -13.95 5.45 -29.87
CA GLN A 60 -12.97 6.43 -30.39
C GLN A 60 -11.56 6.17 -29.86
N GLY A 61 -11.35 5.07 -29.12
CA GLY A 61 -10.07 4.69 -28.51
C GLY A 61 -9.67 5.56 -27.31
N GLN A 62 -10.61 6.34 -26.75
CA GLN A 62 -10.32 7.15 -25.55
C GLN A 62 -10.38 6.29 -24.28
N PRO A 63 -9.51 6.54 -23.29
CA PRO A 63 -9.51 5.79 -22.05
C PRO A 63 -10.81 5.96 -21.27
N GLY A 64 -11.47 4.84 -20.99
CA GLY A 64 -12.70 4.74 -20.21
C GLY A 64 -12.53 4.10 -18.84
N GLY A 65 -11.42 3.37 -18.63
CA GLY A 65 -11.14 2.69 -17.37
C GLY A 65 -9.79 1.99 -17.34
N VAL A 66 -9.41 1.50 -16.16
CA VAL A 66 -8.19 0.71 -15.95
C VAL A 66 -8.43 -0.33 -14.85
N VAL A 67 -7.82 -1.49 -14.98
CA VAL A 67 -7.60 -2.46 -13.89
C VAL A 67 -6.17 -2.99 -13.99
N LEU A 68 -5.43 -2.88 -12.90
CA LEU A 68 -4.04 -3.32 -12.78
C LEU A 68 -3.97 -4.51 -11.83
N LEU A 69 -3.54 -5.66 -12.33
CA LEU A 69 -3.34 -6.90 -11.57
C LEU A 69 -1.85 -7.09 -11.29
N ALA A 70 -1.48 -7.18 -10.03
CA ALA A 70 -0.16 -7.58 -9.56
C ALA A 70 -0.17 -9.06 -9.17
N ILE A 71 0.99 -9.72 -9.28
CA ILE A 71 1.10 -11.18 -9.07
C ILE A 71 2.35 -11.50 -8.26
N ARG A 72 2.18 -12.26 -7.15
CA ARG A 72 3.28 -12.84 -6.34
C ARG A 72 3.00 -14.29 -6.03
N GLY A 73 3.70 -15.20 -6.69
CA GLY A 73 3.43 -16.63 -6.55
C GLY A 73 1.98 -16.95 -6.94
N VAL A 74 1.19 -17.44 -5.99
CA VAL A 74 -0.22 -17.77 -6.18
C VAL A 74 -1.19 -16.67 -5.70
N ARG A 75 -0.68 -15.51 -5.30
CA ARG A 75 -1.49 -14.38 -4.85
C ARG A 75 -1.57 -13.31 -5.92
N GLY A 76 -2.76 -12.75 -6.14
CA GLY A 76 -3.00 -11.57 -6.95
C GLY A 76 -3.36 -10.36 -6.08
N TRP A 77 -3.09 -9.16 -6.58
CA TRP A 77 -3.50 -7.90 -5.95
C TRP A 77 -3.98 -6.91 -7.01
N ILE A 78 -5.11 -6.27 -6.76
CA ILE A 78 -5.60 -5.18 -7.62
C ILE A 78 -4.94 -3.87 -7.19
N ALA A 79 -3.87 -3.51 -7.89
CA ALA A 79 -3.08 -2.31 -7.62
C ALA A 79 -3.83 -1.00 -7.92
N GLY A 80 -4.85 -1.08 -8.77
CA GLY A 80 -5.72 0.03 -9.10
C GLY A 80 -6.84 -0.40 -10.02
N MET A 81 -8.07 0.04 -9.72
CA MET A 81 -9.24 -0.19 -10.55
C MET A 81 -10.14 1.03 -10.54
N GLY A 82 -10.49 1.55 -11.69
CA GLY A 82 -11.36 2.70 -11.81
C GLY A 82 -11.95 2.88 -13.19
N LEU A 83 -12.98 3.72 -13.26
CA LEU A 83 -13.62 4.17 -14.49
C LEU A 83 -13.57 5.70 -14.59
N ALA A 84 -13.35 6.21 -15.79
CA ALA A 84 -13.49 7.62 -16.08
C ALA A 84 -14.91 8.11 -15.73
N PRO A 85 -15.09 9.38 -15.30
CA PRO A 85 -16.37 9.89 -14.77
C PRO A 85 -17.59 9.58 -15.64
N GLN A 86 -17.48 9.72 -16.97
CA GLN A 86 -18.58 9.47 -17.91
C GLN A 86 -19.02 8.00 -17.98
N TRP A 87 -18.19 7.06 -17.50
CA TRP A 87 -18.51 5.64 -17.53
C TRP A 87 -18.97 5.09 -16.18
N ARG A 88 -18.91 5.90 -15.11
CA ARG A 88 -19.39 5.52 -13.78
C ARG A 88 -20.91 5.38 -13.74
N GLY A 89 -21.41 4.46 -12.93
CA GLY A 89 -22.84 4.22 -12.77
C GLY A 89 -23.54 3.53 -13.95
N ARG A 90 -22.78 3.14 -15.00
CA ARG A 90 -23.31 2.48 -16.22
C ARG A 90 -23.10 0.98 -16.27
N GLY A 91 -22.76 0.34 -15.14
CA GLY A 91 -22.54 -1.11 -15.08
C GLY A 91 -21.18 -1.60 -15.62
N GLN A 92 -20.31 -0.70 -16.10
CA GLN A 92 -19.04 -1.07 -16.77
C GLN A 92 -17.94 -1.53 -15.81
N ALA A 93 -18.08 -1.28 -14.50
CA ALA A 93 -17.05 -1.64 -13.53
C ALA A 93 -16.93 -3.16 -13.29
N ALA A 94 -18.06 -3.87 -13.25
CA ALA A 94 -18.05 -5.32 -13.04
C ALA A 94 -17.38 -6.08 -14.20
N PRO A 95 -17.73 -5.85 -15.48
CA PRO A 95 -17.04 -6.50 -16.60
C PRO A 95 -15.53 -6.20 -16.65
N LEU A 96 -15.11 -4.96 -16.34
CA LEU A 96 -13.70 -4.60 -16.30
C LEU A 96 -12.95 -5.37 -15.20
N MET A 97 -13.52 -5.48 -13.99
CA MET A 97 -12.93 -6.26 -12.91
C MET A 97 -12.91 -7.76 -13.25
N GLU A 98 -13.98 -8.30 -13.82
CA GLU A 98 -14.06 -9.70 -14.24
C GLU A 98 -13.00 -10.05 -15.29
N ALA A 99 -12.58 -9.13 -16.15
CA ALA A 99 -11.48 -9.38 -17.07
C ALA A 99 -10.18 -9.72 -16.31
N ALA A 100 -9.82 -8.95 -15.27
CA ALA A 100 -8.66 -9.24 -14.44
C ALA A 100 -8.83 -10.53 -13.61
N LEU A 101 -10.03 -10.78 -13.06
CA LEU A 101 -10.31 -12.00 -12.30
C LEU A 101 -10.28 -13.24 -13.18
N THR A 102 -10.66 -13.15 -14.45
CA THR A 102 -10.53 -14.24 -15.42
C THR A 102 -9.07 -14.57 -15.69
N GLU A 103 -8.20 -13.57 -15.84
CA GLU A 103 -6.76 -13.79 -15.93
C GLU A 103 -6.22 -14.47 -14.67
N ALA A 104 -6.61 -13.98 -13.48
CA ALA A 104 -6.18 -14.56 -12.21
C ALA A 104 -6.55 -16.06 -12.11
N ARG A 105 -7.78 -16.44 -12.49
CA ARG A 105 -8.22 -17.85 -12.53
C ARG A 105 -7.43 -18.66 -13.56
N THR A 106 -7.22 -18.12 -14.76
CA THR A 106 -6.46 -18.78 -15.84
C THR A 106 -5.01 -19.03 -15.43
N LEU A 107 -4.41 -18.14 -14.64
CA LEU A 107 -3.07 -18.29 -14.09
C LEU A 107 -3.00 -19.24 -12.88
N GLY A 108 -4.13 -19.73 -12.39
CA GLY A 108 -4.19 -20.61 -11.21
C GLY A 108 -3.84 -19.88 -9.92
N LEU A 109 -4.13 -18.59 -9.81
CA LEU A 109 -3.94 -17.88 -8.55
C LEU A 109 -4.93 -18.42 -7.50
N ALA A 110 -4.47 -18.56 -6.26
CA ALA A 110 -5.28 -19.03 -5.15
C ALA A 110 -6.19 -17.93 -4.58
N SER A 111 -5.81 -16.65 -4.75
CA SER A 111 -6.59 -15.53 -4.24
C SER A 111 -6.26 -14.23 -4.96
N VAL A 112 -7.20 -13.28 -4.90
CA VAL A 112 -6.97 -11.87 -5.26
C VAL A 112 -7.37 -10.99 -4.10
N GLU A 113 -6.50 -10.03 -3.76
CA GLU A 113 -6.72 -9.06 -2.70
C GLU A 113 -6.75 -7.62 -3.25
N LEU A 114 -7.34 -6.71 -2.50
CA LEU A 114 -7.38 -5.28 -2.82
C LEU A 114 -7.60 -4.45 -1.55
N GLU A 115 -7.28 -3.16 -1.60
CA GLU A 115 -7.71 -2.18 -0.61
C GLU A 115 -8.69 -1.19 -1.23
N VAL A 116 -9.68 -0.81 -0.44
CA VAL A 116 -10.69 0.17 -0.84
C VAL A 116 -11.00 1.14 0.31
N LEU A 117 -11.03 2.44 0.02
CA LEU A 117 -11.41 3.45 1.01
C LEU A 117 -12.78 3.13 1.63
N ALA A 118 -12.88 3.21 2.96
CA ALA A 118 -14.10 2.86 3.69
C ALA A 118 -15.33 3.66 3.22
N GLN A 119 -15.13 4.92 2.82
CA GLN A 119 -16.17 5.79 2.28
C GLN A 119 -16.55 5.49 0.83
N ASN A 120 -15.77 4.68 0.09
CA ASN A 120 -16.08 4.33 -1.29
C ASN A 120 -17.14 3.21 -1.36
N THR A 121 -18.35 3.51 -0.90
CA THR A 121 -19.47 2.57 -0.87
C THR A 121 -19.78 1.93 -2.22
N PRO A 122 -19.75 2.65 -3.37
CA PRO A 122 -20.01 2.04 -4.67
C PRO A 122 -19.00 0.92 -5.02
N ALA A 123 -17.71 1.15 -4.80
CA ALA A 123 -16.69 0.16 -5.07
C ALA A 123 -16.79 -1.04 -4.11
N ARG A 124 -17.00 -0.80 -2.81
CA ARG A 124 -17.22 -1.88 -1.84
C ARG A 124 -18.38 -2.79 -2.23
N ARG A 125 -19.53 -2.20 -2.62
CA ARG A 125 -20.69 -2.98 -3.11
C ARG A 125 -20.36 -3.80 -4.36
N LEU A 126 -19.55 -3.26 -5.27
CA LEU A 126 -19.08 -3.97 -6.44
C LEU A 126 -18.26 -5.19 -6.03
N TYR A 127 -17.23 -5.00 -5.20
CA TYR A 127 -16.32 -6.06 -4.78
C TYR A 127 -17.04 -7.16 -3.99
N THR A 128 -17.95 -6.79 -3.07
CA THR A 128 -18.77 -7.78 -2.36
C THR A 128 -19.64 -8.61 -3.32
N ARG A 129 -20.24 -8.00 -4.36
CA ARG A 129 -21.00 -8.75 -5.38
C ARG A 129 -20.14 -9.68 -6.22
N LEU A 130 -18.85 -9.37 -6.39
CA LEU A 130 -17.88 -10.21 -7.08
C LEU A 130 -17.29 -11.30 -6.17
N GLY A 131 -17.73 -11.38 -4.92
CA GLY A 131 -17.32 -12.40 -3.96
C GLY A 131 -16.16 -12.02 -3.06
N PHE A 132 -15.67 -10.78 -3.11
CA PHE A 132 -14.67 -10.31 -2.16
C PHE A 132 -15.26 -10.16 -0.76
N GLU A 133 -14.55 -10.66 0.24
CA GLU A 133 -14.88 -10.51 1.65
C GLU A 133 -13.91 -9.55 2.34
N ALA A 134 -14.41 -8.74 3.27
CA ALA A 134 -13.58 -7.85 4.07
C ALA A 134 -12.78 -8.64 5.09
N VAL A 135 -11.46 -8.50 5.08
CA VAL A 135 -10.53 -9.21 6.00
C VAL A 135 -10.26 -8.35 7.23
N ARG A 136 -9.85 -7.09 7.02
CA ARG A 136 -9.52 -6.15 8.09
C ARG A 136 -9.63 -4.71 7.61
N SER A 137 -9.77 -3.78 8.55
CA SER A 137 -9.63 -2.35 8.24
C SER A 137 -8.15 -1.96 8.31
N LEU A 138 -7.74 -1.01 7.48
CA LEU A 138 -6.38 -0.49 7.44
C LEU A 138 -6.42 1.02 7.63
N ALA A 139 -5.62 1.54 8.56
CA ALA A 139 -5.53 2.98 8.82
C ALA A 139 -4.55 3.66 7.87
N VAL A 140 -4.85 4.92 7.52
CA VAL A 140 -3.94 5.83 6.83
C VAL A 140 -3.63 6.98 7.78
N PHE A 141 -2.42 6.99 8.30
CA PHE A 141 -1.92 8.07 9.14
C PHE A 141 -1.24 9.12 8.27
N THR A 142 -1.52 10.40 8.53
CA THR A 142 -0.83 11.50 7.86
C THR A 142 -0.97 12.80 8.64
N GLY A 143 0.13 13.45 8.94
CA GLY A 143 0.17 14.74 9.63
C GLY A 143 1.36 14.86 10.56
N PRO A 144 1.46 16.00 11.24
CA PRO A 144 2.47 16.21 12.27
C PRO A 144 2.20 15.30 13.48
N LEU A 145 3.26 14.97 14.20
CA LEU A 145 3.17 14.33 15.51
C LEU A 145 3.11 15.40 16.60
N THR A 146 2.44 15.08 17.72
CA THR A 146 2.40 15.94 18.89
C THR A 146 3.78 15.93 19.55
N GLU A 147 4.30 17.09 19.94
CA GLU A 147 5.57 17.17 20.66
C GLU A 147 5.49 16.49 22.05
N GLY A 148 6.55 15.83 22.47
CA GLY A 148 6.75 15.33 23.83
C GLY A 148 6.76 13.83 24.03
N ALA A 149 6.74 13.03 22.97
CA ALA A 149 6.54 11.59 23.09
C ALA A 149 7.81 10.72 23.19
N VAL A 150 9.01 11.29 23.10
CA VAL A 150 10.24 10.46 23.21
C VAL A 150 11.24 11.09 24.17
N GLN A 151 11.19 10.63 25.40
CA GLN A 151 12.27 10.75 26.39
C GLN A 151 12.67 9.35 26.82
N GLY A 152 13.91 8.95 26.59
CA GLY A 152 14.42 7.69 27.12
C GLY A 152 15.89 7.45 26.78
N ASP A 153 16.59 6.75 27.67
CA ASP A 153 17.99 6.30 27.51
C ASP A 153 18.18 5.30 26.35
N GLU A 154 17.10 4.84 25.73
CA GLU A 154 17.11 3.84 24.64
C GLU A 154 17.61 4.41 23.31
N LEU A 155 17.71 5.73 23.16
CA LEU A 155 18.23 6.36 21.92
C LEU A 155 19.67 5.93 21.59
N SER A 156 20.47 5.56 22.60
CA SER A 156 21.84 5.09 22.41
C SER A 156 21.95 3.69 21.80
N ALA A 157 20.87 2.92 21.78
CA ALA A 157 20.80 1.58 21.20
C ALA A 157 20.20 1.59 19.78
N ILE A 158 19.92 2.76 19.20
CA ILE A 158 19.35 2.90 17.86
C ILE A 158 20.47 3.20 16.86
N GLU A 159 20.56 2.38 15.83
CA GLU A 159 21.55 2.47 14.78
C GLU A 159 20.89 2.57 13.40
N GLU A 160 21.49 3.33 12.48
CA GLU A 160 21.13 3.25 11.06
C GLU A 160 21.75 1.98 10.48
N VAL A 161 20.94 1.15 9.82
CA VAL A 161 21.37 -0.13 9.24
C VAL A 161 21.02 -0.18 7.75
N PRO A 162 21.73 -0.99 6.94
CA PRO A 162 21.30 -1.26 5.57
C PRO A 162 19.88 -1.83 5.53
N VAL A 163 19.09 -1.39 4.54
CA VAL A 163 17.69 -1.86 4.38
C VAL A 163 17.63 -3.38 4.20
N GLU A 164 18.61 -3.97 3.52
CA GLU A 164 18.72 -5.41 3.33
C GLU A 164 18.89 -6.14 4.67
N GLN A 165 19.63 -5.56 5.61
CA GLN A 165 19.79 -6.09 6.96
C GLN A 165 18.47 -6.00 7.74
N ALA A 166 17.77 -4.87 7.67
CA ALA A 166 16.45 -4.72 8.29
C ALA A 166 15.42 -5.72 7.73
N LEU A 167 15.54 -6.09 6.44
CA LEU A 167 14.67 -7.05 5.77
C LEU A 167 15.10 -8.51 5.95
N ALA A 168 16.29 -8.80 6.50
CA ALA A 168 16.78 -10.17 6.65
C ALA A 168 15.86 -11.01 7.55
N ASP A 169 15.44 -10.45 8.66
CA ASP A 169 14.59 -11.10 9.66
C ASP A 169 13.12 -10.67 9.60
N PHE A 170 12.68 -10.13 8.45
CA PHE A 170 11.36 -9.54 8.27
C PHE A 170 10.22 -10.39 8.85
N THR A 171 10.17 -11.67 8.51
CA THR A 171 9.11 -12.57 9.00
C THR A 171 9.14 -12.75 10.52
N ALA A 172 10.32 -12.75 11.14
CA ALA A 172 10.47 -12.91 12.59
C ALA A 172 10.08 -11.65 13.37
N LEU A 173 10.10 -10.49 12.72
CA LEU A 173 9.74 -9.21 13.31
C LEU A 173 8.23 -8.92 13.22
N HIS A 174 7.48 -9.67 12.41
CA HIS A 174 6.05 -9.45 12.19
C HIS A 174 5.20 -10.56 12.79
N GLN A 175 4.12 -10.20 13.47
CA GLN A 175 3.16 -11.13 14.08
C GLN A 175 2.05 -11.56 13.12
N ALA A 176 1.86 -10.81 12.03
CA ALA A 176 0.88 -11.08 10.98
C ALA A 176 1.42 -10.62 9.63
N PRO A 177 0.96 -11.21 8.51
CA PRO A 177 1.35 -10.76 7.19
C PRO A 177 0.97 -9.29 6.98
N PRO A 178 1.92 -8.43 6.55
CA PRO A 178 1.62 -7.06 6.20
C PRO A 178 0.81 -6.98 4.90
N PRO A 179 0.10 -5.88 4.63
CA PRO A 179 -0.53 -5.63 3.34
C PRO A 179 0.48 -5.58 2.19
N TRP A 180 0.02 -5.85 0.96
CA TRP A 180 0.85 -5.98 -0.24
C TRP A 180 1.95 -4.93 -0.39
N GLN A 181 1.61 -3.65 -0.20
CA GLN A 181 2.55 -2.53 -0.37
C GLN A 181 3.61 -2.43 0.73
N ARG A 182 3.37 -3.04 1.89
CA ARG A 182 4.28 -3.11 3.04
C ARG A 182 4.98 -4.47 3.16
N ASP A 183 4.71 -5.39 2.23
CA ASP A 183 5.32 -6.71 2.22
C ASP A 183 6.80 -6.63 1.77
N ARG A 184 7.60 -7.57 2.25
CA ARG A 184 9.05 -7.64 2.00
C ARG A 184 9.44 -7.46 0.52
N PRO A 185 8.76 -8.07 -0.48
CA PRO A 185 9.10 -7.87 -1.88
C PRO A 185 8.99 -6.40 -2.34
N SER A 186 7.94 -5.67 -1.93
CA SER A 186 7.79 -4.24 -2.26
C SER A 186 8.93 -3.42 -1.66
N LEU A 187 9.24 -3.64 -0.37
CA LEU A 187 10.30 -2.92 0.33
C LEU A 187 11.68 -3.21 -0.27
N ALA A 188 11.97 -4.45 -0.61
CA ALA A 188 13.23 -4.84 -1.25
C ALA A 188 13.45 -4.15 -2.61
N ARG A 189 12.40 -4.00 -3.42
CA ARG A 189 12.49 -3.26 -4.70
C ARG A 189 12.69 -1.75 -4.53
N MET A 190 12.28 -1.21 -3.39
CA MET A 190 12.46 0.21 -3.05
C MET A 190 13.74 0.48 -2.26
N ALA A 191 14.55 -0.52 -1.93
CA ALA A 191 15.65 -0.43 -0.96
C ALA A 191 16.57 0.78 -1.20
N SER A 192 16.89 1.11 -2.45
CA SER A 192 17.73 2.26 -2.80
C SER A 192 17.11 3.63 -2.44
N SER A 193 15.80 3.70 -2.24
CA SER A 193 15.07 4.92 -1.86
C SER A 193 14.68 4.92 -0.39
N LEU A 194 14.95 3.84 0.34
CA LEU A 194 14.58 3.66 1.74
C LEU A 194 15.79 3.87 2.66
N ARG A 195 15.49 4.16 3.90
CA ARG A 195 16.42 4.11 5.04
C ARG A 195 15.84 3.22 6.12
N ALA A 196 16.70 2.62 6.92
CA ALA A 196 16.28 1.78 8.02
C ALA A 196 17.04 2.14 9.29
N SER A 197 16.31 2.19 10.40
CA SER A 197 16.86 2.27 11.75
C SER A 197 16.52 0.99 12.50
N ALA A 198 17.45 0.49 13.31
CA ALA A 198 17.26 -0.68 14.14
C ALA A 198 17.49 -0.32 15.61
N LEU A 199 16.62 -0.84 16.46
CA LEU A 199 16.82 -0.89 17.91
C LEU A 199 17.57 -2.21 18.22
N MET A 200 18.76 -2.09 18.80
CA MET A 200 19.64 -3.22 19.04
C MET A 200 19.44 -3.81 20.45
N ASP A 201 19.57 -5.13 20.56
CA ASP A 201 19.71 -5.86 21.83
C ASP A 201 21.03 -6.65 21.76
N GLY A 202 22.10 -6.08 22.31
CA GLY A 202 23.46 -6.54 22.07
C GLY A 202 23.83 -6.44 20.59
N ASN A 203 24.10 -7.56 19.94
CA ASN A 203 24.42 -7.63 18.51
C ASN A 203 23.21 -7.98 17.63
N ASP A 204 22.05 -8.22 18.23
CA ASP A 204 20.87 -8.65 17.52
C ASP A 204 19.89 -7.48 17.29
N ILE A 205 19.19 -7.50 16.16
CA ILE A 205 18.12 -6.55 15.89
C ILE A 205 16.87 -6.97 16.69
N ARG A 206 16.44 -6.11 17.61
CA ARG A 206 15.20 -6.24 18.38
C ARG A 206 14.00 -5.69 17.61
N ALA A 207 14.15 -4.52 16.99
CA ALA A 207 13.11 -3.89 16.19
C ALA A 207 13.71 -3.09 15.04
N THR A 208 12.90 -2.89 13.98
CA THR A 208 13.29 -2.07 12.82
C THR A 208 12.18 -1.08 12.45
N LEU A 209 12.59 0.07 11.96
CA LEU A 209 11.74 1.05 11.31
C LEU A 209 12.32 1.36 9.92
N ILE A 210 11.53 1.11 8.87
CA ILE A 210 11.90 1.42 7.48
C ILE A 210 11.09 2.62 7.02
N HIS A 211 11.77 3.63 6.50
CA HIS A 211 11.13 4.87 6.07
C HIS A 211 11.72 5.41 4.77
N MET A 212 10.96 6.26 4.12
CA MET A 212 11.37 7.04 2.95
C MET A 212 11.28 8.53 3.28
N PRO A 213 12.35 9.32 3.10
CA PRO A 213 12.26 10.78 3.16
C PRO A 213 11.28 11.30 2.10
N SER A 214 10.38 12.20 2.47
CA SER A 214 9.34 12.71 1.58
C SER A 214 9.13 14.21 1.80
N GLY A 215 9.69 15.05 0.93
CA GLY A 215 9.61 16.49 1.07
C GLY A 215 10.20 16.97 2.40
N LEU A 216 9.37 17.56 3.27
CA LEU A 216 9.77 18.02 4.61
C LEU A 216 9.49 16.98 5.72
N GLY A 217 9.05 15.77 5.35
CA GLY A 217 8.64 14.73 6.31
C GLY A 217 9.08 13.34 5.91
N PHE A 218 8.39 12.32 6.45
CA PHE A 218 8.74 10.92 6.29
C PHE A 218 7.52 10.07 5.95
N SER A 219 7.70 9.09 5.05
CA SER A 219 6.76 7.99 4.89
C SER A 219 7.31 6.77 5.61
N ILE A 220 6.68 6.36 6.71
CA ILE A 220 6.99 5.11 7.38
C ILE A 220 6.43 3.97 6.51
N MET A 221 7.32 3.16 5.99
CA MET A 221 6.99 2.07 5.08
C MET A 221 6.77 0.77 5.82
N ASP A 222 7.52 0.55 6.91
CA ASP A 222 7.40 -0.64 7.73
C ASP A 222 7.92 -0.44 9.14
N PHE A 223 7.41 -1.25 10.06
CA PHE A 223 7.90 -1.44 11.42
C PHE A 223 7.72 -2.90 11.81
N GLY A 224 8.72 -3.45 12.45
CA GLY A 224 8.66 -4.79 13.04
C GLY A 224 9.42 -4.87 14.35
N SER A 225 8.98 -5.73 15.27
CA SER A 225 9.61 -5.93 16.57
C SER A 225 9.47 -7.37 17.07
N ARG A 226 10.53 -7.90 17.69
CA ARG A 226 10.56 -9.21 18.37
C ARG A 226 10.11 -9.16 19.82
N ALA A 227 9.82 -7.96 20.37
CA ALA A 227 9.42 -7.85 21.76
C ALA A 227 8.21 -8.76 22.07
N ALA A 228 8.21 -9.35 23.24
CA ALA A 228 7.27 -10.42 23.57
C ALA A 228 5.83 -9.93 23.74
N THR A 229 5.65 -8.70 24.25
CA THR A 229 4.31 -8.15 24.52
C THR A 229 3.93 -7.04 23.55
N PRO A 230 2.63 -6.80 23.30
CA PRO A 230 2.17 -5.69 22.49
C PRO A 230 2.66 -4.32 23.00
N GLU A 231 2.71 -4.14 24.32
CA GLU A 231 3.15 -2.92 24.97
C GLU A 231 4.64 -2.67 24.66
N ALA A 232 5.50 -3.67 24.85
CA ALA A 232 6.93 -3.54 24.56
C ALA A 232 7.20 -3.28 23.06
N ARG A 233 6.38 -3.85 22.16
CA ARG A 233 6.48 -3.52 20.72
C ARG A 233 6.07 -2.08 20.42
N CYS A 234 5.08 -1.57 21.14
CA CYS A 234 4.66 -0.17 21.04
C CYS A 234 5.79 0.77 21.54
N ASP A 235 6.46 0.41 22.62
CA ASP A 235 7.60 1.17 23.16
C ASP A 235 8.75 1.18 22.15
N ASP A 236 9.06 0.04 21.51
CA ASP A 236 10.04 -0.04 20.43
C ASP A 236 9.68 0.90 19.26
N ALA A 237 8.38 0.94 18.87
CA ALA A 237 7.93 1.83 17.81
C ALA A 237 8.06 3.30 18.21
N LEU A 238 7.69 3.65 19.45
CA LEU A 238 7.84 5.01 19.98
C LEU A 238 9.31 5.45 20.00
N ALA A 239 10.22 4.59 20.44
CA ALA A 239 11.65 4.88 20.46
C ALA A 239 12.21 5.14 19.06
N LEU A 240 11.91 4.26 18.09
CA LEU A 240 12.37 4.41 16.70
C LEU A 240 11.74 5.61 15.98
N ILE A 241 10.45 5.89 16.18
CA ILE A 241 9.80 7.08 15.62
C ILE A 241 10.43 8.34 16.24
N GLY A 242 10.70 8.34 17.53
CA GLY A 242 11.32 9.46 18.20
C GLY A 242 12.71 9.77 17.71
N ALA A 243 13.55 8.75 17.53
CA ALA A 243 14.86 8.94 16.94
C ALA A 243 14.79 9.48 15.52
N LEU A 244 13.83 9.00 14.71
CA LEU A 244 13.58 9.50 13.37
C LEU A 244 13.19 11.00 13.37
N MET A 245 12.38 11.42 14.36
CA MET A 245 11.84 12.78 14.43
C MET A 245 12.78 13.77 15.11
N ALA A 246 13.74 13.30 15.90
CA ALA A 246 14.63 14.17 16.69
C ALA A 246 15.35 15.26 15.87
N PRO A 247 15.86 14.99 14.64
CA PRO A 247 16.50 16.02 13.82
C PRO A 247 15.53 17.05 13.22
N THR A 248 14.24 16.69 13.09
CA THR A 248 13.21 17.52 12.42
C THR A 248 11.90 17.48 13.19
N PRO A 249 11.84 18.11 14.39
CA PRO A 249 10.62 18.14 15.18
C PRO A 249 9.45 18.77 14.40
N GLY A 250 8.27 18.15 14.49
CA GLY A 250 7.07 18.63 13.80
C GLY A 250 7.00 18.31 12.30
N ALA A 251 7.99 17.62 11.74
CA ALA A 251 7.90 17.13 10.37
C ALA A 251 6.69 16.18 10.21
N PRO A 252 5.93 16.27 9.10
CA PRO A 252 4.78 15.40 8.89
C PRO A 252 5.22 13.96 8.65
N VAL A 253 4.48 13.03 9.26
CA VAL A 253 4.64 11.59 9.07
C VAL A 253 3.46 11.06 8.25
N ARG A 254 3.74 10.10 7.38
CA ARG A 254 2.74 9.32 6.67
C ARG A 254 3.01 7.84 6.86
N ALA A 255 1.96 7.07 7.18
CA ALA A 255 1.99 5.62 7.16
C ALA A 255 0.66 5.10 6.58
N ILE A 256 0.73 4.27 5.56
CA ILE A 256 -0.46 3.73 4.88
C ILE A 256 -0.63 2.25 5.21
N ASN A 257 -1.87 1.79 5.14
CA ASN A 257 -2.21 0.37 5.29
C ASN A 257 -1.71 -0.22 6.62
N VAL A 258 -1.88 0.54 7.71
CA VAL A 258 -1.54 0.09 9.06
C VAL A 258 -2.69 -0.73 9.61
N ALA A 259 -2.44 -2.01 9.92
CA ALA A 259 -3.46 -2.94 10.37
C ALA A 259 -3.89 -2.64 11.83
N PRO A 260 -5.10 -3.06 12.26
CA PRO A 260 -5.49 -3.02 13.66
C PRO A 260 -4.56 -3.87 14.52
N GLY A 261 -4.16 -3.32 15.66
CA GLY A 261 -3.23 -4.00 16.56
C GLY A 261 -1.76 -3.99 16.12
N ASP A 262 -1.44 -3.37 14.98
CA ASP A 262 -0.06 -3.09 14.59
C ASP A 262 0.56 -2.12 15.61
N PRO A 263 1.71 -2.46 16.23
CA PRO A 263 2.37 -1.60 17.20
C PRO A 263 2.70 -0.20 16.66
N LEU A 264 3.04 -0.10 15.37
CA LEU A 264 3.21 1.18 14.69
C LEU A 264 1.94 2.04 14.79
N GLY A 265 0.77 1.45 14.53
CA GLY A 265 -0.50 2.17 14.61
C GLY A 265 -0.80 2.66 16.03
N THR A 266 -0.53 1.82 17.02
CA THR A 266 -0.69 2.17 18.44
C THR A 266 0.24 3.34 18.82
N ALA A 267 1.49 3.29 18.42
CA ALA A 267 2.46 4.37 18.65
C ALA A 267 2.05 5.66 17.95
N LEU A 268 1.63 5.61 16.68
CA LEU A 268 1.19 6.79 15.93
C LEU A 268 -0.06 7.45 16.55
N VAL A 269 -1.00 6.65 17.08
CA VAL A 269 -2.16 7.17 17.83
C VAL A 269 -1.69 7.86 19.12
N ALA A 270 -0.79 7.24 19.88
CA ALA A 270 -0.22 7.82 21.11
C ALA A 270 0.50 9.15 20.83
N LEU A 271 1.14 9.27 19.67
CA LEU A 271 1.82 10.48 19.19
C LEU A 271 0.84 11.52 18.59
N GLY A 272 -0.46 11.28 18.62
CA GLY A 272 -1.48 12.20 18.11
C GLY A 272 -1.49 12.34 16.57
N CYS A 273 -0.92 11.36 15.83
CA CYS A 273 -0.92 11.41 14.38
C CYS A 273 -2.35 11.30 13.83
N PRO A 274 -2.81 12.22 12.97
CA PRO A 274 -4.15 12.14 12.40
C PRO A 274 -4.37 10.91 11.53
N THR A 275 -5.60 10.37 11.57
CA THR A 275 -6.04 9.23 10.74
C THR A 275 -7.20 9.67 9.85
N PRO A 276 -6.96 10.44 8.78
CA PRO A 276 -8.01 11.03 7.95
C PRO A 276 -8.80 10.00 7.15
N HIS A 277 -8.21 8.84 6.88
CA HIS A 277 -8.82 7.80 6.07
C HIS A 277 -8.58 6.42 6.65
N THR A 278 -9.55 5.53 6.41
CA THR A 278 -9.42 4.08 6.60
C THR A 278 -9.76 3.37 5.29
N GLN A 279 -9.17 2.19 5.09
CA GLN A 279 -9.44 1.32 3.97
C GLN A 279 -9.92 -0.04 4.48
N TRP A 280 -10.65 -0.76 3.65
CA TRP A 280 -10.89 -2.19 3.84
C TRP A 280 -9.93 -2.96 2.95
N GLU A 281 -9.17 -3.86 3.54
CA GLU A 281 -8.53 -4.94 2.83
C GLU A 281 -9.58 -6.01 2.57
N MET A 282 -9.73 -6.38 1.30
CA MET A 282 -10.72 -7.37 0.87
C MET A 282 -10.02 -8.48 0.10
N LEU A 283 -10.47 -9.71 0.28
CA LEU A 283 -9.91 -10.92 -0.32
C LEU A 283 -10.99 -11.69 -1.07
N LEU A 284 -10.64 -12.18 -2.25
CA LEU A 284 -11.41 -13.16 -3.03
C LEU A 284 -10.59 -14.45 -3.13
N PRO A 285 -10.96 -15.54 -2.45
CA PRO A 285 -10.43 -16.87 -2.75
C PRO A 285 -10.83 -17.26 -4.16
N LEU A 286 -9.90 -17.87 -4.90
CA LEU A 286 -10.16 -18.42 -6.23
C LEU A 286 -10.16 -19.95 -6.15
N PRO A 287 -10.98 -20.63 -6.97
CA PRO A 287 -11.08 -22.10 -7.00
C PRO A 287 -9.81 -22.76 -7.51
#